data_901e8326a7ad605f5b2427b9a48100de
#
_entry.id   901e8326a7ad605f5b2427b9a48100de
#
_cell.length_a   1.000
_cell.length_b   1.000
_cell.length_c   1.000
_cell.angle_alpha   90.00
_cell.angle_beta   90.00
_cell.angle_gamma   90.00
#
_symmetry.space_group_name_H-M   'P 1'
#
loop_
_entity.id
_entity.type
_entity.pdbx_description
1 polymer ?
#
loop_
_entity_poly.entity_id
_entity_poly.type
_entity_poly.pdbx_seq_one_letter_code
_entity_poly.pdbx_strand_id
1 'polypeptide(L)'
;QQIDRREVVFVFGGSSSVYGGNTKVPFAESDNVDHPVSPYAASKKAGEVLCHAFHHLRGNPVVCLRFFTVYGPRQRPEMAIHQFARHITDGTPLPFFGDGGSRRDYTYVDDIVAGILLALAPPKGWAIYNLGGSATTSLAELVALLEQHLGRRAVLQRLPDQPGDVPITYADTGLAQRELGYRSAVPLAVGIERFCSWYSAQKRAGRVR
;
A
#
# COMPACT_ATOMS: atom_id res chain seq x y z
N GLN A 1 -21.97 30.87 6.10
CA GLN A 1 -22.67 29.57 6.05
C GLN A 1 -22.05 28.66 7.09
N GLN A 2 -22.83 28.23 8.08
CA GLN A 2 -22.40 27.21 9.04
C GLN A 2 -22.46 25.87 8.28
N ILE A 3 -21.29 25.26 8.04
CA ILE A 3 -21.21 23.91 7.46
C ILE A 3 -21.87 22.96 8.46
N ASP A 4 -22.91 22.23 8.02
CA ASP A 4 -23.47 21.15 8.83
C ASP A 4 -22.36 20.12 9.04
N ARG A 5 -21.91 19.96 10.28
CA ARG A 5 -20.80 19.06 10.63
C ARG A 5 -21.09 17.61 10.24
N ARG A 6 -22.36 17.24 10.04
CA ARG A 6 -22.78 15.91 9.58
C ARG A 6 -22.50 15.67 8.10
N GLU A 7 -22.25 16.73 7.31
CA GLU A 7 -21.87 16.64 5.90
C GLU A 7 -20.37 16.44 5.68
N VAL A 8 -19.55 16.61 6.73
CA VAL A 8 -18.10 16.44 6.65
C VAL A 8 -17.73 14.98 6.86
N VAL A 9 -17.23 14.34 5.82
CA VAL A 9 -16.67 12.99 5.87
C VAL A 9 -15.25 13.04 6.40
N PHE A 10 -14.95 12.26 7.43
CA PHE A 10 -13.58 12.06 7.89
C PHE A 10 -13.00 10.76 7.28
N VAL A 11 -11.94 10.88 6.49
CA VAL A 11 -11.26 9.74 5.89
C VAL A 11 -9.92 9.51 6.61
N PHE A 12 -9.78 8.34 7.24
CA PHE A 12 -8.57 7.93 7.95
C PHE A 12 -7.69 7.05 7.08
N GLY A 13 -6.43 7.46 6.89
CA GLY A 13 -5.41 6.65 6.23
C GLY A 13 -4.89 5.53 7.13
N GLY A 14 -5.53 4.37 7.04
CA GLY A 14 -5.13 3.13 7.71
C GLY A 14 -3.99 2.40 6.98
N SER A 15 -3.82 1.11 7.29
CA SER A 15 -2.77 0.28 6.70
C SER A 15 -3.12 -1.19 6.79
N SER A 16 -2.74 -1.97 5.79
CA SER A 16 -2.81 -3.45 5.81
C SER A 16 -1.94 -4.09 6.90
N SER A 17 -1.00 -3.34 7.49
CA SER A 17 -0.20 -3.81 8.63
C SER A 17 -1.03 -4.21 9.84
N VAL A 18 -2.27 -3.73 9.97
CA VAL A 18 -3.19 -4.12 11.04
C VAL A 18 -3.55 -5.59 11.02
N TYR A 19 -3.46 -6.26 9.86
CA TYR A 19 -3.69 -7.70 9.73
C TYR A 19 -2.61 -8.54 10.40
N GLY A 20 -1.44 -7.97 10.69
CA GLY A 20 -0.38 -8.60 11.45
C GLY A 20 0.07 -9.93 10.83
N GLY A 21 0.10 -10.98 11.64
CA GLY A 21 0.49 -12.34 11.26
C GLY A 21 -0.67 -13.22 10.77
N ASN A 22 -1.77 -12.67 10.29
CA ASN A 22 -2.86 -13.46 9.72
C ASN A 22 -2.35 -14.39 8.62
N THR A 23 -2.72 -15.67 8.71
CA THR A 23 -2.34 -16.70 7.73
C THR A 23 -3.39 -16.89 6.62
N LYS A 24 -4.64 -16.49 6.89
CA LYS A 24 -5.72 -16.50 5.89
C LYS A 24 -5.48 -15.39 4.87
N VAL A 25 -5.51 -15.71 3.59
CA VAL A 25 -5.46 -14.77 2.47
C VAL A 25 -6.58 -15.08 1.47
N PRO A 26 -7.14 -14.07 0.80
CA PRO A 26 -6.90 -12.64 0.94
C PRO A 26 -7.40 -12.08 2.29
N PHE A 27 -6.80 -10.98 2.75
CA PHE A 27 -7.21 -10.27 3.96
C PHE A 27 -8.51 -9.52 3.73
N ALA A 28 -9.52 -9.81 4.54
CA ALA A 28 -10.83 -9.14 4.49
C ALA A 28 -11.00 -8.17 5.67
N GLU A 29 -11.83 -7.16 5.52
CA GLU A 29 -12.08 -6.16 6.57
C GLU A 29 -12.67 -6.79 7.85
N SER A 30 -13.35 -7.94 7.71
CA SER A 30 -13.92 -8.72 8.81
C SER A 30 -12.91 -9.58 9.57
N ASP A 31 -11.68 -9.69 9.09
CA ASP A 31 -10.66 -10.49 9.78
C ASP A 31 -10.25 -9.83 11.10
N ASN A 32 -9.90 -10.67 12.08
CA ASN A 32 -9.41 -10.17 13.38
C ASN A 32 -8.08 -9.41 13.19
N VAL A 33 -8.01 -8.23 13.78
CA VAL A 33 -6.85 -7.32 13.73
C VAL A 33 -6.42 -6.84 15.14
N ASP A 34 -6.72 -7.63 16.17
CA ASP A 34 -6.45 -7.27 17.57
C ASP A 34 -5.04 -7.67 18.03
N HIS A 35 -4.27 -8.34 17.18
CA HIS A 35 -2.91 -8.80 17.46
C HIS A 35 -1.87 -8.18 16.52
N PRO A 36 -1.63 -6.83 16.62
CA PRO A 36 -0.63 -6.16 15.79
C PRO A 36 0.77 -6.66 16.11
N VAL A 37 1.59 -6.89 15.08
CA VAL A 37 2.96 -7.43 15.21
C VAL A 37 4.04 -6.34 15.20
N SER A 38 3.65 -5.07 15.18
CA SER A 38 4.58 -3.94 15.25
C SER A 38 3.93 -2.71 15.92
N PRO A 39 4.73 -1.79 16.51
CA PRO A 39 4.22 -0.51 17.02
C PRO A 39 3.49 0.31 15.96
N TYR A 40 3.95 0.25 14.70
CA TYR A 40 3.27 0.92 13.58
C TYR A 40 1.88 0.31 13.35
N ALA A 41 1.76 -1.01 13.29
CA ALA A 41 0.46 -1.69 13.13
C ALA A 41 -0.48 -1.35 14.29
N ALA A 42 0.04 -1.37 15.54
CA ALA A 42 -0.73 -0.99 16.72
C ALA A 42 -1.25 0.45 16.63
N SER A 43 -0.41 1.41 16.20
CA SER A 43 -0.82 2.82 16.03
C SER A 43 -1.92 2.98 14.96
N LYS A 44 -1.85 2.21 13.87
CA LYS A 44 -2.88 2.25 12.83
C LYS A 44 -4.20 1.63 13.30
N LYS A 45 -4.15 0.51 14.04
CA LYS A 45 -5.34 -0.08 14.67
C LYS A 45 -5.95 0.86 15.71
N ALA A 46 -5.14 1.47 16.56
CA ALA A 46 -5.61 2.46 17.54
C ALA A 46 -6.33 3.63 16.85
N GLY A 47 -5.82 4.09 15.70
CA GLY A 47 -6.47 5.11 14.89
C GLY A 47 -7.87 4.69 14.42
N GLU A 48 -8.07 3.45 13.94
CA GLU A 48 -9.39 2.93 13.57
C GLU A 48 -10.35 2.95 14.77
N VAL A 49 -9.88 2.50 15.95
CA VAL A 49 -10.69 2.48 17.19
C VAL A 49 -11.10 3.89 17.62
N LEU A 50 -10.16 4.85 17.59
CA LEU A 50 -10.45 6.26 17.89
C LEU A 50 -11.44 6.87 16.90
N CYS A 51 -11.30 6.57 15.62
CA CYS A 51 -12.22 6.99 14.58
C CYS A 51 -13.64 6.45 14.82
N HIS A 52 -13.77 5.17 15.20
CA HIS A 52 -15.06 4.57 15.54
C HIS A 52 -15.71 5.26 16.75
N ALA A 53 -14.95 5.47 17.83
CA ALA A 53 -15.44 6.18 19.01
C ALA A 53 -15.90 7.61 18.68
N PHE A 54 -15.14 8.31 17.83
CA PHE A 54 -15.52 9.66 17.37
C PHE A 54 -16.81 9.63 16.57
N HIS A 55 -16.96 8.70 15.62
CA HIS A 55 -18.19 8.51 14.86
C HIS A 55 -19.38 8.26 15.81
N HIS A 56 -19.23 7.32 16.75
CA HIS A 56 -20.29 6.99 17.72
C HIS A 56 -20.74 8.21 18.54
N LEU A 57 -19.80 9.01 19.03
CA LEU A 57 -20.08 10.16 19.89
C LEU A 57 -20.63 11.38 19.14
N ARG A 58 -20.24 11.56 17.88
CA ARG A 58 -20.52 12.80 17.12
C ARG A 58 -21.45 12.61 15.93
N GLY A 59 -21.68 11.38 15.49
CA GLY A 59 -22.53 11.06 14.33
C GLY A 59 -21.91 11.46 12.98
N ASN A 60 -20.65 11.96 12.95
CA ASN A 60 -19.99 12.29 11.69
C ASN A 60 -19.73 11.02 10.87
N PRO A 61 -19.88 11.05 9.55
CA PRO A 61 -19.44 9.97 8.69
C PRO A 61 -17.91 9.79 8.77
N VAL A 62 -17.46 8.54 8.94
CA VAL A 62 -16.04 8.20 9.03
C VAL A 62 -15.73 6.98 8.15
N VAL A 63 -14.72 7.08 7.32
CA VAL A 63 -14.21 5.98 6.51
C VAL A 63 -12.74 5.71 6.84
N CYS A 64 -12.41 4.49 7.22
CA CYS A 64 -11.04 4.04 7.38
C CYS A 64 -10.60 3.27 6.13
N LEU A 65 -9.47 3.65 5.53
CA LEU A 65 -8.94 3.02 4.34
C LEU A 65 -7.66 2.26 4.68
N ARG A 66 -7.69 0.93 4.61
CA ARG A 66 -6.51 0.08 4.81
C ARG A 66 -5.73 -0.01 3.50
N PHE A 67 -4.70 0.83 3.37
CA PHE A 67 -3.83 0.80 2.20
C PHE A 67 -2.90 -0.41 2.25
N PHE A 68 -2.80 -1.12 1.12
CA PHE A 68 -1.78 -2.12 0.88
C PHE A 68 -0.48 -1.44 0.40
N THR A 69 0.41 -2.16 -0.28
CA THR A 69 1.70 -1.56 -0.63
C THR A 69 1.58 -0.58 -1.79
N VAL A 70 1.41 0.70 -1.45
CA VAL A 70 1.28 1.77 -2.45
C VAL A 70 2.62 2.10 -3.09
N TYR A 71 2.64 2.20 -4.42
CA TYR A 71 3.83 2.58 -5.17
C TYR A 71 3.49 3.54 -6.32
N GLY A 72 4.52 4.22 -6.84
CA GLY A 72 4.37 5.12 -7.98
C GLY A 72 5.34 6.31 -7.91
N PRO A 73 5.26 7.26 -8.86
CA PRO A 73 6.01 8.51 -8.83
C PRO A 73 5.89 9.23 -7.48
N ARG A 74 6.99 9.81 -7.01
CA ARG A 74 7.10 10.49 -5.70
C ARG A 74 6.98 9.57 -4.48
N GLN A 75 7.10 8.25 -4.66
CA GLN A 75 7.23 7.33 -3.52
C GLN A 75 8.41 7.74 -2.64
N ARG A 76 8.25 7.60 -1.31
CA ARG A 76 9.31 7.92 -0.35
C ARG A 76 10.57 7.08 -0.60
N PRO A 77 11.78 7.69 -0.46
CA PRO A 77 13.05 7.02 -0.81
C PRO A 77 13.35 5.75 0.00
N GLU A 78 12.80 5.63 1.20
CA GLU A 78 12.97 4.46 2.08
C GLU A 78 12.08 3.27 1.69
N MET A 79 11.15 3.43 0.76
CA MET A 79 10.29 2.34 0.31
C MET A 79 11.01 1.43 -0.69
N ALA A 80 10.66 0.12 -0.65
CA ALA A 80 11.38 -0.93 -1.37
C ALA A 80 11.58 -0.64 -2.87
N ILE A 81 10.54 -0.28 -3.61
CA ILE A 81 10.63 -0.02 -5.06
C ILE A 81 11.60 1.13 -5.35
N HIS A 82 11.57 2.21 -4.55
CA HIS A 82 12.49 3.32 -4.71
C HIS A 82 13.94 2.93 -4.38
N GLN A 83 14.15 2.21 -3.27
CA GLN A 83 15.47 1.70 -2.90
C GLN A 83 16.03 0.77 -3.96
N PHE A 84 15.22 -0.16 -4.48
CA PHE A 84 15.65 -1.10 -5.51
C PHE A 84 16.04 -0.37 -6.81
N ALA A 85 15.22 0.60 -7.24
CA ALA A 85 15.57 1.42 -8.40
C ALA A 85 16.90 2.16 -8.21
N ARG A 86 17.17 2.67 -7.01
CA ARG A 86 18.45 3.30 -6.67
C ARG A 86 19.60 2.31 -6.77
N HIS A 87 19.51 1.16 -6.08
CA HIS A 87 20.56 0.14 -6.10
C HIS A 87 20.85 -0.35 -7.52
N ILE A 88 19.81 -0.62 -8.32
CA ILE A 88 19.96 -1.06 -9.71
C ILE A 88 20.66 0.04 -10.54
N THR A 89 20.19 1.29 -10.43
CA THR A 89 20.75 2.40 -11.22
C THR A 89 22.18 2.72 -10.82
N ASP A 90 22.52 2.66 -9.53
CA ASP A 90 23.87 2.95 -9.03
C ASP A 90 24.83 1.75 -9.18
N GLY A 91 24.31 0.54 -9.44
CA GLY A 91 25.08 -0.70 -9.49
C GLY A 91 25.61 -1.12 -8.13
N THR A 92 24.94 -0.71 -7.05
CA THR A 92 25.29 -1.08 -5.68
C THR A 92 24.53 -2.36 -5.26
N PRO A 93 25.04 -3.14 -4.29
CA PRO A 93 24.39 -4.34 -3.83
C PRO A 93 22.97 -4.07 -3.34
N LEU A 94 21.99 -4.79 -3.91
CA LEU A 94 20.56 -4.73 -3.54
C LEU A 94 20.30 -5.82 -2.49
N PRO A 95 19.85 -5.46 -1.26
CA PRO A 95 19.43 -6.44 -0.26
C PRO A 95 18.28 -7.30 -0.79
N PHE A 96 18.50 -8.61 -0.91
CA PHE A 96 17.55 -9.58 -1.44
C PHE A 96 17.30 -10.65 -0.38
N PHE A 97 16.15 -10.57 0.28
CA PHE A 97 15.82 -11.43 1.42
C PHE A 97 15.24 -12.77 0.97
N GLY A 98 15.67 -13.85 1.63
CA GLY A 98 15.24 -15.21 1.38
C GLY A 98 15.55 -15.67 -0.06
N ASP A 99 14.64 -16.45 -0.61
CA ASP A 99 14.66 -16.92 -2.01
C ASP A 99 13.99 -15.94 -2.99
N GLY A 100 13.43 -14.84 -2.48
CA GLY A 100 12.66 -13.86 -3.26
C GLY A 100 11.20 -14.25 -3.47
N GLY A 101 10.73 -15.29 -2.76
CA GLY A 101 9.36 -15.79 -2.86
C GLY A 101 8.32 -14.98 -2.09
N SER A 102 8.73 -14.10 -1.14
CA SER A 102 7.80 -13.25 -0.39
C SER A 102 6.95 -12.39 -1.35
N ARG A 103 5.63 -12.37 -1.11
CA ARG A 103 4.67 -11.74 -2.03
C ARG A 103 3.99 -10.53 -1.43
N ARG A 104 3.81 -9.50 -2.21
CA ARG A 104 3.11 -8.26 -1.80
C ARG A 104 2.05 -7.88 -2.82
N ASP A 105 0.96 -7.34 -2.30
CA ASP A 105 -0.06 -6.64 -3.09
C ASP A 105 0.43 -5.20 -3.32
N TYR A 106 0.93 -4.95 -4.52
CA TYR A 106 1.39 -3.62 -4.94
C TYR A 106 0.27 -2.88 -5.65
N THR A 107 -0.06 -1.69 -5.16
CA THR A 107 -1.15 -0.87 -5.72
C THR A 107 -0.61 0.46 -6.23
N TYR A 108 -0.93 0.80 -7.47
CA TYR A 108 -0.46 2.05 -8.06
C TYR A 108 -1.11 3.26 -7.39
N VAL A 109 -0.35 4.33 -7.23
CA VAL A 109 -0.77 5.53 -6.48
C VAL A 109 -2.05 6.16 -7.01
N ASP A 110 -2.27 6.18 -8.34
CA ASP A 110 -3.48 6.75 -8.92
C ASP A 110 -4.73 5.94 -8.57
N ASP A 111 -4.62 4.60 -8.48
CA ASP A 111 -5.71 3.74 -8.02
C ASP A 111 -6.07 4.01 -6.56
N ILE A 112 -5.06 4.24 -5.72
CA ILE A 112 -5.29 4.62 -4.31
C ILE A 112 -5.96 5.99 -4.22
N VAL A 113 -5.49 6.98 -4.99
CA VAL A 113 -6.11 8.32 -5.04
C VAL A 113 -7.56 8.22 -5.50
N ALA A 114 -7.84 7.42 -6.54
CA ALA A 114 -9.22 7.17 -6.99
C ALA A 114 -10.07 6.56 -5.87
N GLY A 115 -9.55 5.57 -5.13
CA GLY A 115 -10.24 4.97 -3.97
C GLY A 115 -10.51 5.97 -2.85
N ILE A 116 -9.57 6.87 -2.55
CA ILE A 116 -9.77 7.95 -1.58
C ILE A 116 -10.89 8.89 -2.03
N LEU A 117 -10.90 9.29 -3.30
CA LEU A 117 -11.94 10.18 -3.84
C LEU A 117 -13.33 9.53 -3.81
N LEU A 118 -13.42 8.24 -4.11
CA LEU A 118 -14.67 7.48 -3.99
C LEU A 118 -15.16 7.42 -2.53
N ALA A 119 -14.26 7.31 -1.56
CA ALA A 119 -14.59 7.30 -0.14
C ALA A 119 -15.05 8.66 0.40
N LEU A 120 -14.84 9.76 -0.34
CA LEU A 120 -15.37 11.09 -0.02
C LEU A 120 -16.84 11.29 -0.44
N ALA A 121 -17.38 10.43 -1.32
CA ALA A 121 -18.80 10.39 -1.58
C ALA A 121 -19.53 10.03 -0.26
N PRO A 122 -20.73 10.60 0.03
CA PRO A 122 -21.33 10.51 1.36
C PRO A 122 -21.46 9.05 1.81
N PRO A 123 -20.64 8.60 2.77
CA PRO A 123 -20.73 7.26 3.29
C PRO A 123 -21.94 7.14 4.22
N LYS A 124 -22.45 5.93 4.34
CA LYS A 124 -23.55 5.62 5.25
C LYS A 124 -23.01 5.39 6.68
N GLY A 125 -22.44 6.44 7.30
CA GLY A 125 -21.98 6.35 8.68
C GLY A 125 -20.53 5.88 8.84
N TRP A 126 -20.29 4.72 9.45
CA TRP A 126 -18.98 4.12 9.69
C TRP A 126 -18.66 3.04 8.67
N ALA A 127 -17.46 3.08 8.10
CA ALA A 127 -16.99 2.02 7.22
C ALA A 127 -15.46 1.83 7.28
N ILE A 128 -14.99 0.61 6.98
CA ILE A 128 -13.58 0.27 6.73
C ILE A 128 -13.52 -0.38 5.36
N TYR A 129 -12.54 0.00 4.55
CA TYR A 129 -12.30 -0.61 3.24
C TYR A 129 -10.83 -0.91 3.01
N ASN A 130 -10.55 -2.07 2.42
CA ASN A 130 -9.26 -2.38 1.86
C ASN A 130 -9.09 -1.68 0.50
N LEU A 131 -7.97 -0.99 0.31
CA LEU A 131 -7.55 -0.50 -1.00
C LEU A 131 -6.24 -1.21 -1.40
N GLY A 132 -6.36 -2.14 -2.32
CA GLY A 132 -5.29 -3.02 -2.81
C GLY A 132 -5.39 -3.26 -4.30
N GLY A 133 -4.37 -3.91 -4.88
CA GLY A 133 -4.30 -4.28 -6.28
C GLY A 133 -5.06 -5.56 -6.63
N SER A 134 -5.52 -6.32 -5.63
CA SER A 134 -6.16 -7.63 -5.78
C SER A 134 -5.30 -8.65 -6.57
N ALA A 135 -3.98 -8.48 -6.50
CA ALA A 135 -3.00 -9.39 -7.08
C ALA A 135 -1.71 -9.34 -6.26
N THR A 136 -0.95 -10.42 -6.27
CA THR A 136 0.32 -10.47 -5.54
C THR A 136 1.50 -10.67 -6.48
N THR A 137 2.62 -10.02 -6.17
CA THR A 137 3.87 -10.15 -6.91
C THR A 137 4.98 -10.52 -5.94
N SER A 138 5.84 -11.47 -6.33
CA SER A 138 7.00 -11.86 -5.53
C SER A 138 8.10 -10.80 -5.61
N LEU A 139 9.01 -10.83 -4.64
CA LEU A 139 10.19 -9.98 -4.64
C LEU A 139 11.04 -10.20 -5.91
N ALA A 140 11.18 -11.45 -6.34
CA ALA A 140 11.93 -11.79 -7.56
C ALA A 140 11.28 -11.22 -8.83
N GLU A 141 9.95 -11.35 -8.96
CA GLU A 141 9.19 -10.77 -10.08
C GLU A 141 9.30 -9.23 -10.10
N LEU A 142 9.22 -8.58 -8.93
CA LEU A 142 9.37 -7.14 -8.83
C LEU A 142 10.76 -6.67 -9.27
N VAL A 143 11.82 -7.35 -8.82
CA VAL A 143 13.20 -7.01 -9.21
C VAL A 143 13.38 -7.18 -10.72
N ALA A 144 12.86 -8.26 -11.32
CA ALA A 144 12.94 -8.49 -12.75
C ALA A 144 12.22 -7.38 -13.56
N LEU A 145 11.05 -6.90 -13.11
CA LEU A 145 10.37 -5.77 -13.74
C LEU A 145 11.18 -4.47 -13.66
N LEU A 146 11.80 -4.19 -12.51
CA LEU A 146 12.67 -3.01 -12.35
C LEU A 146 13.90 -3.09 -13.25
N GLU A 147 14.57 -4.25 -13.33
CA GLU A 147 15.69 -4.48 -14.24
C GLU A 147 15.33 -4.20 -15.71
N GLN A 148 14.16 -4.72 -16.13
CA GLN A 148 13.66 -4.53 -17.49
C GLN A 148 13.48 -3.05 -17.83
N HIS A 149 12.82 -2.28 -16.94
CA HIS A 149 12.49 -0.88 -17.22
C HIS A 149 13.65 0.09 -16.95
N LEU A 150 14.62 -0.28 -16.11
CA LEU A 150 15.84 0.50 -15.87
C LEU A 150 16.97 0.14 -16.84
N GLY A 151 16.83 -0.93 -17.61
CA GLY A 151 17.81 -1.40 -18.59
C GLY A 151 19.12 -1.89 -17.95
N ARG A 152 19.09 -2.31 -16.69
CA ARG A 152 20.28 -2.73 -15.94
C ARG A 152 19.96 -3.86 -14.97
N ARG A 153 20.90 -4.82 -14.84
CA ARG A 153 20.79 -5.94 -13.88
C ARG A 153 21.10 -5.49 -12.46
N ALA A 154 20.37 -6.03 -11.51
CA ALA A 154 20.64 -5.87 -10.08
C ALA A 154 21.86 -6.68 -9.66
N VAL A 155 22.67 -6.11 -8.77
CA VAL A 155 23.71 -6.84 -8.03
C VAL A 155 23.05 -7.33 -6.74
N LEU A 156 22.60 -8.59 -6.70
CA LEU A 156 21.85 -9.10 -5.55
C LEU A 156 22.79 -9.42 -4.38
N GLN A 157 22.52 -8.84 -3.22
CA GLN A 157 23.08 -9.25 -1.94
C GLN A 157 22.07 -10.15 -1.22
N ARG A 158 22.22 -11.47 -1.34
CA ARG A 158 21.32 -12.43 -0.68
C ARG A 158 21.48 -12.39 0.82
N LEU A 159 20.37 -12.25 1.52
CA LEU A 159 20.27 -12.19 2.98
C LEU A 159 19.24 -13.23 3.46
N PRO A 160 19.35 -13.72 4.70
CA PRO A 160 18.31 -14.55 5.32
C PRO A 160 16.96 -13.83 5.33
N ASP A 161 15.87 -14.57 5.52
CA ASP A 161 14.55 -13.97 5.73
C ASP A 161 14.57 -12.97 6.88
N GLN A 162 13.89 -11.85 6.71
CA GLN A 162 13.86 -10.80 7.72
C GLN A 162 12.89 -11.19 8.84
N PRO A 163 13.34 -11.24 10.11
CA PRO A 163 12.47 -11.57 11.23
C PRO A 163 11.27 -10.62 11.30
N GLY A 164 10.06 -11.21 11.44
CA GLY A 164 8.82 -10.43 11.51
C GLY A 164 8.25 -10.00 10.15
N ASP A 165 8.91 -10.31 9.03
CA ASP A 165 8.32 -10.11 7.72
C ASP A 165 7.23 -11.17 7.45
N VAL A 166 6.11 -10.74 6.86
CA VAL A 166 5.01 -11.64 6.53
C VAL A 166 5.23 -12.22 5.11
N PRO A 167 4.99 -13.55 4.91
CA PRO A 167 5.29 -14.18 3.63
C PRO A 167 4.42 -13.63 2.48
N ILE A 168 3.20 -13.17 2.78
CA ILE A 168 2.27 -12.65 1.77
C ILE A 168 1.39 -11.55 2.36
N THR A 169 1.16 -10.50 1.58
CA THR A 169 0.05 -9.55 1.78
C THR A 169 -0.82 -9.55 0.55
N TYR A 170 -2.13 -9.74 0.74
CA TYR A 170 -3.09 -9.84 -0.35
C TYR A 170 -4.45 -9.29 0.10
N ALA A 171 -4.96 -8.28 -0.61
CA ALA A 171 -6.22 -7.61 -0.29
C ALA A 171 -7.43 -8.36 -0.86
N ASP A 172 -8.44 -8.60 -0.02
CA ASP A 172 -9.80 -8.71 -0.51
C ASP A 172 -10.36 -7.29 -0.67
N THR A 173 -10.61 -6.87 -1.88
CA THR A 173 -11.19 -5.55 -2.21
C THR A 173 -12.68 -5.64 -2.55
N GLY A 174 -13.29 -6.79 -2.36
CA GLY A 174 -14.69 -7.05 -2.74
C GLY A 174 -15.68 -6.10 -2.09
N LEU A 175 -15.45 -5.68 -0.84
CA LEU A 175 -16.30 -4.70 -0.15
C LEU A 175 -16.18 -3.32 -0.80
N ALA A 176 -14.96 -2.84 -1.03
CA ALA A 176 -14.71 -1.56 -1.70
C ALA A 176 -15.25 -1.53 -3.13
N GLN A 177 -15.18 -2.66 -3.85
CA GLN A 177 -15.78 -2.77 -5.19
C GLN A 177 -17.29 -2.61 -5.16
N ARG A 178 -17.98 -3.31 -4.24
CA ARG A 178 -19.45 -3.29 -4.16
C ARG A 178 -20.00 -1.96 -3.68
N GLU A 179 -19.36 -1.35 -2.69
CA GLU A 179 -19.92 -0.18 -2.01
C GLU A 179 -19.39 1.15 -2.55
N LEU A 180 -18.13 1.20 -3.01
CA LEU A 180 -17.51 2.40 -3.55
C LEU A 180 -17.34 2.37 -5.07
N GLY A 181 -17.48 1.21 -5.72
CA GLY A 181 -17.11 1.04 -7.12
C GLY A 181 -15.58 1.02 -7.35
N TYR A 182 -14.78 0.84 -6.29
CA TYR A 182 -13.33 0.82 -6.39
C TYR A 182 -12.82 -0.31 -7.28
N ARG A 183 -11.85 0.01 -8.14
CA ARG A 183 -11.13 -0.98 -8.95
C ARG A 183 -9.68 -0.53 -9.10
N SER A 184 -8.74 -1.43 -8.86
CA SER A 184 -7.36 -1.23 -9.27
C SER A 184 -7.27 -1.44 -10.77
N ALA A 185 -6.95 -0.38 -11.50
CA ALA A 185 -6.99 -0.35 -12.97
C ALA A 185 -5.60 -0.42 -13.62
N VAL A 186 -4.53 -0.09 -12.85
CA VAL A 186 -3.17 -0.02 -13.38
C VAL A 186 -2.43 -1.33 -13.11
N PRO A 187 -2.13 -2.15 -14.15
CA PRO A 187 -1.29 -3.35 -14.00
C PRO A 187 0.08 -2.99 -13.44
N LEU A 188 0.68 -3.90 -12.62
CA LEU A 188 1.97 -3.64 -11.98
C LEU A 188 3.06 -3.26 -13.00
N ALA A 189 3.17 -3.98 -14.11
CA ALA A 189 4.17 -3.70 -15.13
C ALA A 189 4.08 -2.26 -15.67
N VAL A 190 2.86 -1.78 -15.95
CA VAL A 190 2.61 -0.40 -16.40
C VAL A 190 2.96 0.62 -15.33
N GLY A 191 2.60 0.34 -14.06
CA GLY A 191 2.91 1.23 -12.95
C GLY A 191 4.42 1.30 -12.67
N ILE A 192 5.16 0.18 -12.79
CA ILE A 192 6.63 0.14 -12.67
C ILE A 192 7.29 0.89 -13.82
N GLU A 193 6.81 0.75 -15.05
CA GLU A 193 7.28 1.55 -16.19
C GLU A 193 7.17 3.04 -15.91
N ARG A 194 5.99 3.51 -15.47
CA ARG A 194 5.75 4.91 -15.12
C ARG A 194 6.66 5.38 -13.99
N PHE A 195 6.83 4.56 -12.96
CA PHE A 195 7.73 4.85 -11.84
C PHE A 195 9.18 4.97 -12.31
N CYS A 196 9.69 4.02 -13.10
CA CYS A 196 11.07 4.02 -13.61
C CYS A 196 11.34 5.21 -14.53
N SER A 197 10.37 5.59 -15.38
CA SER A 197 10.46 6.79 -16.24
C SER A 197 10.57 8.06 -15.40
N TRP A 198 9.71 8.21 -14.39
CA TRP A 198 9.77 9.32 -13.43
C TRP A 198 11.10 9.34 -12.67
N TYR A 199 11.51 8.19 -12.10
CA TYR A 199 12.74 8.06 -11.32
C TYR A 199 13.97 8.47 -12.14
N SER A 200 14.10 7.95 -13.36
CA SER A 200 15.21 8.26 -14.27
C SER A 200 15.26 9.75 -14.64
N ALA A 201 14.09 10.37 -14.85
CA ALA A 201 14.02 11.82 -15.12
C ALA A 201 14.46 12.65 -13.89
N GLN A 202 14.02 12.28 -12.68
CA GLN A 202 14.42 12.97 -11.45
C GLN A 202 15.92 12.79 -11.15
N LYS A 203 16.46 11.60 -11.42
CA LYS A 203 17.89 11.32 -11.22
C LYS A 203 18.75 12.14 -12.16
N ARG A 204 18.40 12.22 -13.45
CA ARG A 204 19.10 13.11 -14.40
C ARG A 204 19.03 14.58 -13.98
N ALA A 205 17.95 15.00 -13.34
CA ALA A 205 17.79 16.36 -12.83
C ALA A 205 18.46 16.61 -11.46
N GLY A 206 19.14 15.60 -10.88
CA GLY A 206 19.80 15.70 -9.56
C GLY A 206 18.81 15.83 -8.37
N ARG A 207 17.55 15.47 -8.55
CA ARG A 207 16.48 15.63 -7.53
C ARG A 207 16.24 14.40 -6.69
N VAL A 208 16.75 13.24 -7.09
CA VAL A 208 16.78 12.00 -6.30
C VAL A 208 18.19 11.45 -6.30
N ARG A 209 18.61 10.89 -5.14
CA ARG A 209 19.93 10.27 -4.94
C ARG A 209 19.83 8.77 -5.05
#